data_d5aa5313790cbaa788c0947d2e01510d
#
_entry.id   d5aa5313790cbaa788c0947d2e01510d
#
_cell.length_a   1.000
_cell.length_b   1.000
_cell.length_c   1.000
_cell.angle_alpha   90.00
_cell.angle_beta   90.00
_cell.angle_gamma   90.00
#
_symmetry.space_group_name_H-M   'P 1'
#
loop_
_entity.id
_entity.type
_entity.pdbx_description
1 polymer ?
#
loop_
_entity_poly.entity_id
_entity_poly.type
_entity_poly.pdbx_seq_one_letter_code
_entity_poly.pdbx_strand_id
1 'polypeptide(L)'
;MNKSTLRFYAMLCATLLATSVHAEKADRDKPVNLEADTVTLDDIKKISVYQGNVVLSQGTLMLRADRVQVTQNADGLDKVSAIGRPVAFRQKTDSGDEYIEGFADRIEYDGVTSQLELIGQARLRRGSDELRGAQISYNANTGFYKVVGQPNAQSPSGRVRAVIRPKPRTGEQPAAKP
;
A
#
# COMPACT_ATOMS: atom_id res chain seq x y z
N MET A 1 -25.18 -51.57 15.81
CA MET A 1 -24.41 -50.36 15.55
C MET A 1 -25.27 -49.43 14.72
N ASN A 2 -25.79 -48.38 15.35
CA ASN A 2 -26.93 -47.60 14.84
C ASN A 2 -26.46 -46.59 13.76
N LYS A 3 -27.08 -46.64 12.58
CA LYS A 3 -26.81 -45.74 11.42
C LYS A 3 -27.09 -44.27 11.68
N SER A 4 -27.68 -43.92 12.82
CA SER A 4 -27.98 -42.52 13.22
C SER A 4 -26.80 -41.81 13.90
N THR A 5 -25.86 -42.52 14.50
CA THR A 5 -24.68 -41.94 15.17
C THR A 5 -23.56 -41.57 14.19
N LEU A 6 -23.52 -42.20 13.00
CA LEU A 6 -22.53 -41.89 11.95
C LEU A 6 -22.87 -40.60 11.18
N ARG A 7 -24.13 -40.20 11.17
CA ARG A 7 -24.56 -38.95 10.51
C ARG A 7 -24.30 -37.69 11.34
N PHE A 8 -24.17 -37.81 12.67
CA PHE A 8 -23.88 -36.68 13.55
C PHE A 8 -22.38 -36.30 13.55
N TYR A 9 -21.46 -37.23 13.32
CA TYR A 9 -20.03 -36.94 13.21
C TYR A 9 -19.61 -36.36 11.86
N ALA A 10 -20.38 -36.58 10.79
CA ALA A 10 -20.08 -36.02 9.47
C ALA A 10 -20.48 -34.54 9.33
N MET A 11 -21.33 -34.01 10.23
CA MET A 11 -21.82 -32.64 10.16
C MET A 11 -20.98 -31.67 11.03
N LEU A 12 -20.11 -32.15 11.89
CA LEU A 12 -19.28 -31.34 12.78
C LEU A 12 -17.89 -30.97 12.20
N CYS A 13 -17.49 -31.54 11.05
CA CYS A 13 -16.22 -31.23 10.38
C CYS A 13 -16.28 -30.22 9.25
N ALA A 14 -17.45 -29.62 8.95
CA ALA A 14 -17.63 -28.73 7.81
C ALA A 14 -17.63 -27.23 8.13
N THR A 15 -17.29 -26.80 9.37
CA THR A 15 -17.37 -25.38 9.78
C THR A 15 -16.03 -24.74 10.12
N LEU A 16 -14.90 -25.28 9.67
CA LEU A 16 -13.56 -24.74 9.97
C LEU A 16 -12.78 -24.37 8.71
N LEU A 17 -13.35 -23.64 7.77
CA LEU A 17 -12.57 -23.09 6.65
C LEU A 17 -13.27 -21.86 6.05
N ALA A 18 -13.18 -20.71 6.69
CA ALA A 18 -13.27 -19.40 6.02
C ALA A 18 -12.86 -18.25 6.97
N THR A 19 -11.62 -18.23 7.41
CA THR A 19 -11.03 -16.97 7.86
C THR A 19 -10.29 -16.37 6.67
N SER A 20 -11.03 -15.64 5.83
CA SER A 20 -10.41 -14.74 4.85
C SER A 20 -9.76 -13.61 5.63
N VAL A 21 -8.46 -13.69 5.82
CA VAL A 21 -7.68 -12.61 6.43
C VAL A 21 -7.62 -11.45 5.44
N HIS A 22 -8.29 -10.35 5.77
CA HIS A 22 -8.30 -9.10 5.02
C HIS A 22 -7.45 -8.08 5.78
N ALA A 23 -6.13 -8.10 5.63
CA ALA A 23 -5.22 -7.23 6.38
C ALA A 23 -5.31 -5.75 5.94
N GLU A 24 -5.43 -5.46 4.65
CA GLU A 24 -5.54 -4.08 4.12
C GLU A 24 -6.87 -3.42 4.55
N LYS A 25 -7.96 -4.17 4.60
CA LYS A 25 -9.24 -3.68 5.13
C LYS A 25 -9.17 -3.43 6.63
N ALA A 26 -8.42 -4.23 7.38
CA ALA A 26 -8.24 -4.07 8.82
C ALA A 26 -7.45 -2.79 9.19
N ASP A 27 -6.55 -2.31 8.33
CA ASP A 27 -5.81 -1.07 8.58
C ASP A 27 -6.68 0.18 8.42
N ARG A 28 -7.64 0.19 7.51
CA ARG A 28 -8.52 1.34 7.24
C ARG A 28 -9.41 1.71 8.44
N ASP A 29 -9.72 0.73 9.29
CA ASP A 29 -10.54 0.92 10.48
C ASP A 29 -9.70 1.34 11.71
N LYS A 30 -8.37 1.44 11.57
CA LYS A 30 -7.48 1.88 12.65
C LYS A 30 -7.40 3.41 12.71
N PRO A 31 -7.17 3.97 13.91
CA PRO A 31 -6.94 5.40 14.06
C PRO A 31 -5.76 5.86 13.19
N VAL A 32 -5.91 7.03 12.56
CA VAL A 32 -4.82 7.74 11.90
C VAL A 32 -4.10 8.60 12.93
N ASN A 33 -2.80 8.35 13.12
CA ASN A 33 -1.94 9.19 13.96
C ASN A 33 -1.03 10.00 13.06
N LEU A 34 -0.91 11.30 13.36
CA LEU A 34 -0.06 12.26 12.63
C LEU A 34 0.81 13.01 13.64
N GLU A 35 2.11 12.99 13.41
CA GLU A 35 3.12 13.73 14.15
C GLU A 35 3.84 14.68 13.20
N ALA A 36 4.15 15.91 13.66
CA ALA A 36 4.85 16.93 12.87
C ALA A 36 5.42 18.00 13.80
N ASP A 37 6.38 18.80 13.30
CA ASP A 37 6.92 19.94 14.04
C ASP A 37 5.87 21.06 14.18
N THR A 38 5.00 21.24 13.16
CA THR A 38 3.95 22.25 13.13
C THR A 38 2.68 21.72 12.49
N VAL A 39 1.52 22.08 13.05
CA VAL A 39 0.20 21.76 12.52
C VAL A 39 -0.62 23.02 12.38
N THR A 40 -1.25 23.22 11.21
CA THR A 40 -2.23 24.26 10.95
C THR A 40 -3.56 23.62 10.58
N LEU A 41 -4.64 24.04 11.24
CA LEU A 41 -5.99 23.52 11.04
C LEU A 41 -6.89 24.64 10.53
N ASP A 42 -7.55 24.45 9.39
CA ASP A 42 -8.64 25.27 8.88
C ASP A 42 -9.94 24.47 9.00
N ASP A 43 -10.67 24.73 10.08
CA ASP A 43 -11.87 23.98 10.39
C ASP A 43 -13.06 24.32 9.49
N ILE A 44 -13.05 25.51 8.87
CA ILE A 44 -14.06 25.92 7.89
C ILE A 44 -13.87 25.15 6.59
N LYS A 45 -12.64 25.12 6.08
CA LYS A 45 -12.30 24.41 4.82
C LYS A 45 -12.06 22.91 5.02
N LYS A 46 -12.03 22.43 6.27
CA LYS A 46 -11.70 21.04 6.61
C LYS A 46 -10.33 20.62 6.06
N ILE A 47 -9.36 21.53 6.14
CA ILE A 47 -7.98 21.29 5.69
C ILE A 47 -7.05 21.31 6.90
N SER A 48 -6.22 20.28 6.99
CA SER A 48 -5.15 20.17 7.98
C SER A 48 -3.81 20.12 7.27
N VAL A 49 -2.84 20.91 7.70
CA VAL A 49 -1.48 20.95 7.15
C VAL A 49 -0.49 20.63 8.26
N TYR A 50 0.26 19.56 8.06
CA TYR A 50 1.35 19.08 8.91
C TYR A 50 2.66 19.39 8.23
N GLN A 51 3.64 19.95 8.94
CA GLN A 51 4.90 20.42 8.37
C GLN A 51 6.07 20.15 9.29
N GLY A 52 7.16 19.66 8.71
CA GLY A 52 8.41 19.29 9.37
C GLY A 52 8.34 17.89 10.00
N ASN A 53 9.26 17.01 9.58
CA ASN A 53 9.43 15.65 10.10
C ASN A 53 8.11 14.85 10.23
N VAL A 54 7.22 14.99 9.24
CA VAL A 54 5.88 14.42 9.33
C VAL A 54 5.94 12.91 9.31
N VAL A 55 5.28 12.27 10.28
CA VAL A 55 5.04 10.84 10.34
C VAL A 55 3.54 10.59 10.45
N LEU A 56 2.97 9.88 9.46
CA LEU A 56 1.59 9.40 9.48
C LEU A 56 1.62 7.88 9.68
N SER A 57 0.79 7.39 10.60
CA SER A 57 0.61 5.94 10.79
C SER A 57 -0.87 5.58 10.90
N GLN A 58 -1.25 4.43 10.28
CA GLN A 58 -2.57 3.82 10.39
C GLN A 58 -2.43 2.30 10.26
N GLY A 59 -2.62 1.58 11.35
CA GLY A 59 -2.34 0.14 11.37
C GLY A 59 -0.89 -0.17 10.96
N THR A 60 -0.68 -0.89 9.87
CA THR A 60 0.64 -1.22 9.33
C THR A 60 1.18 -0.16 8.35
N LEU A 61 0.32 0.76 7.89
CA LEU A 61 0.72 1.89 7.06
C LEU A 61 1.58 2.86 7.87
N MET A 62 2.73 3.22 7.33
CA MET A 62 3.58 4.31 7.80
C MET A 62 4.00 5.17 6.61
N LEU A 63 3.82 6.49 6.72
CA LEU A 63 4.28 7.47 5.73
C LEU A 63 5.17 8.50 6.41
N ARG A 64 6.26 8.87 5.76
CA ARG A 64 7.18 9.94 6.17
C ARG A 64 7.29 10.99 5.07
N ALA A 65 7.22 12.27 5.45
CA ALA A 65 7.24 13.39 4.52
C ALA A 65 7.80 14.66 5.17
N ASP A 66 8.13 15.67 4.36
CA ASP A 66 8.46 17.02 4.85
C ASP A 66 7.17 17.81 5.14
N ARG A 67 6.09 17.52 4.39
CA ARG A 67 4.77 18.16 4.54
C ARG A 67 3.67 17.20 4.13
N VAL A 68 2.59 17.20 4.89
CA VAL A 68 1.34 16.48 4.55
C VAL A 68 0.17 17.44 4.67
N GLN A 69 -0.68 17.48 3.65
CA GLN A 69 -1.96 18.15 3.69
C GLN A 69 -3.07 17.12 3.61
N VAL A 70 -4.01 17.21 4.50
CA VAL A 70 -5.20 16.36 4.57
C VAL A 70 -6.43 17.22 4.34
N THR A 71 -7.30 16.81 3.43
CA THR A 71 -8.63 17.41 3.23
C THR A 71 -9.67 16.37 3.65
N GLN A 72 -10.67 16.81 4.39
CA GLN A 72 -11.78 15.96 4.85
C GLN A 72 -13.09 16.44 4.23
N ASN A 73 -14.01 15.50 3.99
CA ASN A 73 -15.39 15.79 3.62
C ASN A 73 -16.35 15.21 4.68
N ALA A 74 -17.65 15.21 4.40
CA ALA A 74 -18.67 14.65 5.31
C ALA A 74 -18.49 13.15 5.59
N ASP A 75 -17.91 12.41 4.64
CA ASP A 75 -17.68 10.95 4.71
C ASP A 75 -16.32 10.58 5.31
N GLY A 76 -15.48 11.59 5.66
CA GLY A 76 -14.18 11.39 6.29
C GLY A 76 -13.02 11.90 5.44
N LEU A 77 -12.00 11.06 5.20
CA LEU A 77 -10.80 11.42 4.44
C LEU A 77 -11.13 11.58 2.94
N ASP A 78 -10.99 12.80 2.43
CA ASP A 78 -11.19 13.11 1.02
C ASP A 78 -9.89 12.98 0.24
N LYS A 79 -8.86 13.77 0.60
CA LYS A 79 -7.58 13.79 -0.10
C LYS A 79 -6.40 13.92 0.85
N VAL A 80 -5.29 13.27 0.49
CA VAL A 80 -3.99 13.46 1.12
C VAL A 80 -2.97 13.84 0.07
N SER A 81 -2.21 14.90 0.32
CA SER A 81 -1.05 15.27 -0.48
C SER A 81 0.17 15.33 0.42
N ALA A 82 1.16 14.51 0.15
CA ALA A 82 2.43 14.45 0.87
C ALA A 82 3.58 14.88 -0.05
N ILE A 83 4.49 15.71 0.45
CA ILE A 83 5.67 16.21 -0.26
C ILE A 83 6.89 15.92 0.60
N GLY A 84 7.98 15.46 -0.03
CA GLY A 84 9.23 15.15 0.66
C GLY A 84 10.38 14.91 -0.30
N ARG A 85 11.58 14.61 0.25
CA ARG A 85 12.79 14.34 -0.54
C ARG A 85 13.53 13.09 -0.08
N PRO A 86 12.97 11.89 -0.31
CA PRO A 86 11.64 11.60 -0.84
C PRO A 86 10.55 11.49 0.25
N VAL A 87 9.28 11.56 -0.15
CA VAL A 87 8.21 10.93 0.61
C VAL A 87 8.43 9.43 0.55
N ALA A 88 8.29 8.75 1.68
CA ALA A 88 8.38 7.31 1.77
C ALA A 88 7.17 6.74 2.49
N PHE A 89 6.55 5.70 1.92
CA PHE A 89 5.53 4.95 2.65
C PHE A 89 5.85 3.46 2.65
N ARG A 90 5.31 2.77 3.64
CA ARG A 90 5.36 1.33 3.79
C ARG A 90 4.05 0.83 4.36
N GLN A 91 3.52 -0.27 3.80
CA GLN A 91 2.32 -0.94 4.28
C GLN A 91 2.43 -2.45 4.09
N LYS A 92 1.88 -3.23 5.02
CA LYS A 92 1.82 -4.67 4.90
C LYS A 92 0.75 -5.07 3.88
N THR A 93 1.03 -6.08 3.05
CA THR A 93 0.05 -6.60 2.08
C THR A 93 -0.96 -7.54 2.75
N ASP A 94 -2.15 -7.67 2.19
CA ASP A 94 -3.18 -8.61 2.64
C ASP A 94 -2.74 -10.08 2.58
N SER A 95 -1.82 -10.40 1.67
CA SER A 95 -1.36 -11.75 1.44
C SER A 95 -0.35 -12.27 2.48
N GLY A 96 -0.08 -11.55 3.58
CA GLY A 96 0.71 -12.03 4.70
C GLY A 96 1.97 -11.21 5.02
N ASP A 97 3.18 -11.73 4.84
CA ASP A 97 4.39 -11.14 5.41
C ASP A 97 5.14 -10.16 4.49
N GLU A 98 4.62 -9.91 3.29
CA GLU A 98 5.24 -8.96 2.36
C GLU A 98 4.81 -7.52 2.67
N TYR A 99 5.73 -6.58 2.43
CA TYR A 99 5.46 -5.15 2.48
C TYR A 99 5.47 -4.55 1.08
N ILE A 100 4.59 -3.57 0.86
CA ILE A 100 4.69 -2.60 -0.23
C ILE A 100 5.40 -1.38 0.33
N GLU A 101 6.41 -0.89 -0.39
CA GLU A 101 7.15 0.33 -0.07
C GLU A 101 7.13 1.26 -1.29
N GLY A 102 6.79 2.51 -1.09
CA GLY A 102 6.75 3.52 -2.14
C GLY A 102 7.61 4.72 -1.79
N PHE A 103 8.25 5.31 -2.82
CA PHE A 103 9.09 6.49 -2.72
C PHE A 103 8.77 7.41 -3.90
N ALA A 104 8.65 8.72 -3.64
CA ALA A 104 8.44 9.74 -4.67
C ALA A 104 8.74 11.13 -4.11
N ASP A 105 8.83 12.15 -4.98
CA ASP A 105 8.93 13.54 -4.52
C ASP A 105 7.59 14.03 -3.96
N ARG A 106 6.48 13.46 -4.47
CA ARG A 106 5.11 13.70 -4.01
C ARG A 106 4.29 12.42 -4.06
N ILE A 107 3.44 12.24 -3.06
CA ILE A 107 2.42 11.19 -3.03
C ILE A 107 1.05 11.84 -2.85
N GLU A 108 0.10 11.48 -3.70
CA GLU A 108 -1.29 11.92 -3.62
C GLU A 108 -2.21 10.71 -3.46
N TYR A 109 -3.18 10.84 -2.58
CA TYR A 109 -4.23 9.85 -2.38
C TYR A 109 -5.59 10.51 -2.43
N ASP A 110 -6.49 9.96 -3.23
CA ASP A 110 -7.89 10.35 -3.34
C ASP A 110 -8.73 9.25 -2.66
N GLY A 111 -9.35 9.60 -1.54
CA GLY A 111 -10.14 8.67 -0.73
C GLY A 111 -11.44 8.24 -1.39
N VAL A 112 -12.02 9.11 -2.24
CA VAL A 112 -13.28 8.83 -2.97
C VAL A 112 -13.07 7.78 -4.05
N THR A 113 -12.01 7.94 -4.85
CA THR A 113 -11.68 7.04 -5.96
C THR A 113 -10.74 5.90 -5.57
N SER A 114 -10.19 5.94 -4.36
CA SER A 114 -9.14 5.04 -3.87
C SER A 114 -7.90 5.01 -4.80
N GLN A 115 -7.58 6.17 -5.37
CA GLN A 115 -6.46 6.37 -6.28
C GLN A 115 -5.24 6.85 -5.50
N LEU A 116 -4.13 6.14 -5.63
CA LEU A 116 -2.81 6.52 -5.11
C LEU A 116 -1.92 6.90 -6.29
N GLU A 117 -1.24 8.05 -6.19
CA GLU A 117 -0.27 8.50 -7.18
C GLU A 117 1.07 8.82 -6.53
N LEU A 118 2.13 8.22 -7.05
CA LEU A 118 3.52 8.54 -6.75
C LEU A 118 4.07 9.38 -7.90
N ILE A 119 4.51 10.60 -7.62
CA ILE A 119 4.87 11.61 -8.63
C ILE A 119 6.30 12.08 -8.38
N GLY A 120 7.13 12.07 -9.42
CA GLY A 120 8.54 12.45 -9.36
C GLY A 120 9.41 11.32 -8.78
N GLN A 121 10.37 10.84 -9.58
CA GLN A 121 11.29 9.76 -9.21
C GLN A 121 10.60 8.55 -8.55
N ALA A 122 9.38 8.23 -9.05
CA ALA A 122 8.51 7.25 -8.44
C ALA A 122 9.14 5.85 -8.43
N ARG A 123 9.13 5.22 -7.27
CA ARG A 123 9.60 3.86 -7.06
C ARG A 123 8.62 3.12 -6.16
N LEU A 124 8.23 1.92 -6.56
CA LEU A 124 7.39 1.02 -5.81
C LEU A 124 8.08 -0.33 -5.70
N ARG A 125 8.15 -0.87 -4.49
CA ARG A 125 8.70 -2.20 -4.19
C ARG A 125 7.64 -3.06 -3.54
N ARG A 126 7.62 -4.33 -3.91
CA ARG A 126 6.83 -5.37 -3.25
C ARG A 126 7.68 -6.62 -3.13
N GLY A 127 8.10 -6.96 -1.92
CA GLY A 127 9.07 -8.03 -1.71
C GLY A 127 10.34 -7.79 -2.51
N SER A 128 10.62 -8.66 -3.49
CA SER A 128 11.79 -8.55 -4.39
C SER A 128 11.52 -7.83 -5.72
N ASP A 129 10.26 -7.52 -6.01
CA ASP A 129 9.86 -6.83 -7.24
C ASP A 129 9.97 -5.31 -7.09
N GLU A 130 10.32 -4.63 -8.15
CA GLU A 130 10.49 -3.17 -8.16
C GLU A 130 10.01 -2.57 -9.49
N LEU A 131 9.24 -1.48 -9.38
CA LEU A 131 8.80 -0.62 -10.48
C LEU A 131 9.40 0.77 -10.30
N ARG A 132 9.90 1.39 -11.37
CA ARG A 132 10.40 2.76 -11.39
C ARG A 132 9.86 3.52 -12.61
N GLY A 133 9.54 4.81 -12.40
CA GLY A 133 9.08 5.71 -13.44
C GLY A 133 9.07 7.15 -12.98
N ALA A 134 8.58 8.06 -13.83
CA ALA A 134 8.30 9.43 -13.43
C ALA A 134 7.02 9.49 -12.58
N GLN A 135 6.07 8.62 -12.87
CA GLN A 135 4.81 8.50 -12.13
C GLN A 135 4.38 7.04 -12.04
N ILE A 136 3.82 6.66 -10.91
CA ILE A 136 3.16 5.37 -10.68
C ILE A 136 1.79 5.67 -10.11
N SER A 137 0.74 5.21 -10.79
CA SER A 137 -0.65 5.29 -10.32
C SER A 137 -1.12 3.89 -9.91
N TYR A 138 -1.84 3.80 -8.81
CA TYR A 138 -2.45 2.57 -8.31
C TYR A 138 -3.89 2.85 -7.88
N ASN A 139 -4.83 2.01 -8.31
CA ASN A 139 -6.20 2.05 -7.86
C ASN A 139 -6.48 0.85 -6.95
N ALA A 140 -6.77 1.12 -5.67
CA ALA A 140 -6.94 0.09 -4.66
C ALA A 140 -8.23 -0.74 -4.86
N ASN A 141 -9.27 -0.18 -5.52
CA ASN A 141 -10.52 -0.89 -5.76
C ASN A 141 -10.39 -1.93 -6.88
N THR A 142 -9.56 -1.63 -7.90
CA THR A 142 -9.39 -2.49 -9.09
C THR A 142 -8.09 -3.29 -9.08
N GLY A 143 -7.13 -2.93 -8.22
CA GLY A 143 -5.78 -3.50 -8.23
C GLY A 143 -4.95 -3.09 -9.45
N PHE A 144 -5.38 -2.08 -10.21
CA PHE A 144 -4.72 -1.67 -11.45
C PHE A 144 -3.55 -0.73 -11.18
N TYR A 145 -2.40 -1.03 -11.80
CA TYR A 145 -1.19 -0.21 -11.79
C TYR A 145 -0.92 0.38 -13.18
N LYS A 146 -0.51 1.64 -13.23
CA LYS A 146 0.02 2.31 -14.41
C LYS A 146 1.34 2.99 -14.07
N VAL A 147 2.38 2.74 -14.86
CA VAL A 147 3.69 3.37 -14.70
C VAL A 147 3.99 4.19 -15.94
N VAL A 148 4.42 5.43 -15.74
CA VAL A 148 4.76 6.37 -16.81
C VAL A 148 6.23 6.79 -16.65
N GLY A 149 7.01 6.73 -17.75
CA GLY A 149 8.35 7.29 -17.81
C GLY A 149 8.34 8.80 -18.02
N GLN A 150 9.53 9.42 -17.99
CA GLN A 150 9.64 10.85 -18.34
C GLN A 150 9.31 11.06 -19.82
N PRO A 151 8.41 12.02 -20.15
CA PRO A 151 8.18 12.40 -21.53
C PRO A 151 9.49 12.85 -22.17
N ASN A 152 9.76 12.40 -23.41
CA ASN A 152 10.94 12.77 -24.20
C ASN A 152 12.30 12.33 -23.61
N ALA A 153 12.34 11.38 -22.71
CA ALA A 153 13.59 10.84 -22.19
C ALA A 153 14.35 10.09 -23.30
N GLN A 154 15.37 10.71 -23.85
CA GLN A 154 16.33 10.05 -24.75
C GLN A 154 17.31 9.17 -23.97
N SER A 155 17.34 9.31 -22.65
CA SER A 155 18.19 8.56 -21.74
C SER A 155 17.47 7.29 -21.24
N PRO A 156 18.17 6.15 -21.08
CA PRO A 156 17.64 4.95 -20.44
C PRO A 156 17.07 5.19 -19.02
N SER A 157 17.55 6.22 -18.32
CA SER A 157 17.07 6.59 -16.97
C SER A 157 15.68 7.20 -16.95
N GLY A 158 15.18 7.74 -18.08
CA GLY A 158 13.83 8.31 -18.17
C GLY A 158 12.73 7.30 -18.53
N ARG A 159 13.10 6.06 -18.84
CA ARG A 159 12.15 4.99 -19.20
C ARG A 159 11.59 4.30 -17.96
N VAL A 160 10.42 3.69 -18.11
CA VAL A 160 9.87 2.78 -17.11
C VAL A 160 10.82 1.59 -16.96
N ARG A 161 11.12 1.25 -15.72
CA ARG A 161 11.91 0.06 -15.38
C ARG A 161 11.11 -0.83 -14.43
N ALA A 162 10.98 -2.11 -14.78
CA ALA A 162 10.41 -3.14 -13.93
C ALA A 162 11.46 -4.24 -13.72
N VAL A 163 11.63 -4.66 -12.47
CA VAL A 163 12.42 -5.84 -12.09
C VAL A 163 11.46 -6.80 -11.40
N ILE A 164 11.23 -7.95 -12.03
CA ILE A 164 10.35 -9.00 -11.52
C ILE A 164 11.23 -10.23 -11.28
N ARG A 165 11.28 -10.70 -10.05
CA ARG A 165 12.07 -11.88 -9.69
C ARG A 165 11.18 -13.11 -9.65
N PRO A 166 11.60 -14.24 -10.29
CA PRO A 166 10.86 -15.50 -10.17
C PRO A 166 10.77 -15.90 -8.69
N LYS A 167 9.59 -16.29 -8.25
CA LYS A 167 9.45 -16.92 -6.93
C LYS A 167 10.13 -18.27 -6.95
N PRO A 168 10.92 -18.67 -5.91
CA PRO A 168 11.45 -20.02 -5.79
C PRO A 168 10.31 -21.03 -5.90
N ARG A 169 10.43 -22.02 -6.76
CA ARG A 169 9.49 -23.15 -6.77
C ARG A 169 9.68 -23.92 -5.47
N THR A 170 8.65 -23.92 -4.63
CA THR A 170 8.61 -24.76 -3.43
C THR A 170 8.61 -26.22 -3.89
N GLY A 171 9.75 -26.91 -3.82
CA GLY A 171 9.85 -28.33 -4.20
C GLY A 171 11.12 -28.74 -4.96
N GLU A 172 12.01 -27.83 -5.36
CA GLU A 172 13.27 -28.20 -6.00
C GLU A 172 14.38 -28.31 -4.95
N GLN A 173 14.51 -29.52 -4.39
CA GLN A 173 15.63 -29.91 -3.58
C GLN A 173 16.90 -29.79 -4.44
N PRO A 174 17.99 -29.11 -3.99
CA PRO A 174 19.22 -29.04 -4.78
C PRO A 174 19.70 -30.47 -5.07
N ALA A 175 19.81 -30.80 -6.36
CA ALA A 175 20.44 -32.04 -6.76
C ALA A 175 21.86 -32.08 -6.18
N ALA A 176 22.12 -33.06 -5.33
CA ALA A 176 23.46 -33.34 -4.82
C ALA A 176 24.41 -33.54 -6.02
N LYS A 177 25.44 -32.70 -6.10
CA LYS A 177 26.53 -32.91 -7.05
C LYS A 177 27.27 -34.21 -6.74
N PRO A 178 27.60 -34.99 -7.77
CA PRO A 178 28.40 -36.19 -7.61
C PRO A 178 29.82 -35.91 -7.13
#